data_c6ac4c898803000c123c0cfab98d7e8e
#
_entry.id   c6ac4c898803000c123c0cfab98d7e8e
#
_cell.length_a   1.000
_cell.length_b   1.000
_cell.length_c   1.000
_cell.angle_alpha   90.00
_cell.angle_beta   90.00
_cell.angle_gamma   90.00
#
_symmetry.space_group_name_H-M   'P 1'
#
loop_
_entity.id
_entity.type
_entity.pdbx_description
1 polymer ?
#
loop_
_entity_poly.entity_id
_entity_poly.type
_entity_poly.pdbx_seq_one_letter_code
_entity_poly.pdbx_strand_id
1 'polypeptide(L)'
;MRGPVFDGTVQIGVVVRDLEATVRRYEDDYGIGPWQFARIDLGEANDYREYGEPAERSNRVAIATVGGVMWELIEPLDGEGIWARFLAEKGGGVHHVAVATPDFGEAVARAEREDGLMLRCEHSGVDIAYLDTRRDLGVVLEVFSGTPGDGAP
;
A
#
# COMPACT_ATOMS: atom_id res chain seq x y z
N MET A 1 -26.50 -13.89 -1.92
CA MET A 1 -25.47 -13.02 -1.34
C MET A 1 -24.20 -13.20 -2.17
N ARG A 2 -23.57 -12.12 -2.58
CA ARG A 2 -22.26 -12.22 -3.22
C ARG A 2 -21.24 -12.65 -2.18
N GLY A 3 -20.23 -13.42 -2.57
CA GLY A 3 -19.10 -13.72 -1.70
C GLY A 3 -18.34 -12.46 -1.30
N PRO A 4 -17.48 -12.52 -0.28
CA PRO A 4 -16.70 -11.36 0.17
C PRO A 4 -15.75 -10.90 -0.97
N VAL A 5 -15.57 -9.59 -1.10
CA VAL A 5 -14.60 -9.00 -2.04
C VAL A 5 -13.16 -9.31 -1.59
N PHE A 6 -12.97 -9.41 -0.30
CA PHE A 6 -11.71 -9.83 0.32
C PHE A 6 -11.98 -10.71 1.55
N ASP A 7 -11.04 -11.56 1.89
CA ASP A 7 -11.19 -12.60 2.93
C ASP A 7 -10.01 -12.66 3.92
N GLY A 8 -9.09 -11.73 3.83
CA GLY A 8 -7.99 -11.62 4.78
C GLY A 8 -7.35 -10.24 4.77
N THR A 9 -6.84 -9.83 5.93
CA THR A 9 -6.01 -8.63 6.07
C THR A 9 -4.54 -9.05 6.10
N VAL A 10 -3.73 -8.48 5.24
CA VAL A 10 -2.33 -8.87 5.03
C VAL A 10 -1.37 -7.81 5.54
N GLN A 11 -1.65 -6.54 5.26
CA GLN A 11 -0.73 -5.44 5.55
C GLN A 11 -1.50 -4.19 5.95
N ILE A 12 -0.90 -3.41 6.83
CA ILE A 12 -1.33 -2.05 7.16
C ILE A 12 -0.24 -1.10 6.70
N GLY A 13 -0.56 -0.21 5.76
CA GLY A 13 0.35 0.80 5.23
C GLY A 13 0.16 2.13 5.94
N VAL A 14 1.24 2.64 6.51
CA VAL A 14 1.27 3.90 7.26
C VAL A 14 2.22 4.87 6.57
N VAL A 15 1.74 6.03 6.14
CA VAL A 15 2.58 7.08 5.58
C VAL A 15 3.17 7.90 6.71
N VAL A 16 4.49 8.12 6.66
CA VAL A 16 5.25 8.81 7.69
C VAL A 16 6.13 9.89 7.08
N ARG A 17 6.46 10.91 7.87
CA ARG A 17 7.31 12.02 7.45
C ARG A 17 8.81 11.71 7.57
N ASP A 18 9.19 10.94 8.58
CA ASP A 18 10.57 10.56 8.88
C ASP A 18 10.59 9.08 9.29
N LEU A 19 11.07 8.26 8.38
CA LEU A 19 11.03 6.81 8.52
C LEU A 19 11.88 6.32 9.71
N GLU A 20 13.12 6.80 9.81
CA GLU A 20 14.01 6.37 10.89
C GLU A 20 13.53 6.82 12.27
N ALA A 21 13.05 8.05 12.38
CA ALA A 21 12.51 8.55 13.64
C ALA A 21 11.28 7.75 14.07
N THR A 22 10.42 7.40 13.10
CA THR A 22 9.22 6.59 13.37
C THR A 22 9.59 5.17 13.80
N VAL A 23 10.52 4.52 13.08
CA VAL A 23 11.00 3.17 13.44
C VAL A 23 11.58 3.16 14.85
N ARG A 24 12.46 4.12 15.19
CA ARG A 24 12.99 4.23 16.56
C ARG A 24 11.90 4.32 17.61
N ARG A 25 10.82 5.07 17.35
CA ARG A 25 9.70 5.14 18.29
C ARG A 25 8.98 3.79 18.44
N TYR A 26 8.76 3.08 17.33
CA TYR A 26 8.17 1.73 17.39
C TYR A 26 9.03 0.77 18.23
N GLU A 27 10.36 0.80 18.04
CA GLU A 27 11.27 -0.08 18.75
C GLU A 27 11.46 0.32 20.22
N ASP A 28 11.81 1.58 20.46
CA ASP A 28 12.21 2.05 21.79
C ASP A 28 11.01 2.23 22.74
N ASP A 29 9.91 2.78 22.23
CA ASP A 29 8.76 3.14 23.07
C ASP A 29 7.70 2.00 23.13
N TYR A 30 7.61 1.18 22.08
CA TYR A 30 6.57 0.15 21.97
C TYR A 30 7.09 -1.28 21.84
N GLY A 31 8.39 -1.48 21.67
CA GLY A 31 9.00 -2.81 21.56
C GLY A 31 8.60 -3.58 20.30
N ILE A 32 8.25 -2.85 19.21
CA ILE A 32 7.81 -3.44 17.95
C ILE A 32 8.95 -3.40 16.94
N GLY A 33 9.37 -4.56 16.50
CA GLY A 33 10.45 -4.79 15.52
C GLY A 33 10.85 -6.26 15.51
N PRO A 34 11.93 -6.63 14.80
CA PRO A 34 12.81 -5.76 14.02
C PRO A 34 12.17 -5.27 12.70
N TRP A 35 12.68 -4.16 12.18
CA TRP A 35 12.23 -3.58 10.92
C TRP A 35 13.25 -3.82 9.81
N GLN A 36 12.75 -4.15 8.63
CA GLN A 36 13.54 -4.25 7.40
C GLN A 36 13.31 -3.02 6.54
N PHE A 37 14.41 -2.37 6.14
CA PHE A 37 14.36 -1.17 5.32
C PHE A 37 14.57 -1.50 3.84
N ALA A 38 13.85 -0.81 2.97
CA ALA A 38 14.04 -0.87 1.53
C ALA A 38 13.77 0.50 0.89
N ARG A 39 14.26 0.67 -0.34
CA ARG A 39 13.86 1.73 -1.25
C ARG A 39 13.05 1.10 -2.37
N ILE A 40 11.93 1.70 -2.70
CA ILE A 40 11.05 1.27 -3.79
C ILE A 40 10.95 2.41 -4.79
N ASP A 41 11.48 2.16 -5.98
CA ASP A 41 11.36 3.07 -7.13
C ASP A 41 10.38 2.44 -8.12
N LEU A 42 9.28 3.14 -8.39
CA LEU A 42 8.20 2.71 -9.26
C LEU A 42 8.14 3.62 -10.49
N GLY A 43 7.92 3.05 -11.67
CA GLY A 43 7.86 3.80 -12.91
C GLY A 43 7.52 2.92 -14.11
N GLU A 44 8.04 3.26 -15.29
CA GLU A 44 7.75 2.55 -16.54
C GLU A 44 8.05 1.05 -16.45
N ALA A 45 9.15 0.66 -15.82
CA ALA A 45 9.54 -0.75 -15.65
C ALA A 45 8.53 -1.58 -14.83
N ASN A 46 7.68 -0.90 -14.07
CA ASN A 46 6.62 -1.50 -13.24
C ASN A 46 5.22 -1.29 -13.82
N ASP A 47 5.10 -0.71 -15.01
CA ASP A 47 3.84 -0.19 -15.57
C ASP A 47 3.03 0.61 -14.52
N TYR A 48 3.77 1.49 -13.78
CA TYR A 48 3.19 2.24 -12.69
C TYR A 48 2.29 3.36 -13.18
N ARG A 49 1.06 3.38 -12.68
CA ARG A 49 0.05 4.38 -13.02
C ARG A 49 -0.68 4.87 -11.79
N GLU A 50 -0.92 6.18 -11.73
CA GLU A 50 -1.85 6.80 -10.79
C GLU A 50 -3.04 7.35 -11.55
N TYR A 51 -4.26 6.96 -11.16
CA TYR A 51 -5.50 7.37 -11.85
C TYR A 51 -5.46 7.15 -13.36
N GLY A 52 -4.86 6.04 -13.80
CA GLY A 52 -4.73 5.66 -15.20
C GLY A 52 -3.57 6.31 -15.96
N GLU A 53 -2.90 7.32 -15.38
CA GLU A 53 -1.79 8.03 -16.02
C GLU A 53 -0.43 7.47 -15.58
N PRO A 54 0.51 7.28 -16.51
CA PRO A 54 1.87 6.90 -16.15
C PRO A 54 2.50 7.89 -15.18
N ALA A 55 3.21 7.36 -14.18
CA ALA A 55 3.89 8.17 -13.18
C ALA A 55 5.18 7.51 -12.71
N GLU A 56 6.00 8.25 -11.99
CA GLU A 56 7.20 7.75 -11.34
C GLU A 56 7.19 8.18 -9.88
N ARG A 57 7.50 7.25 -8.97
CA ARG A 57 7.54 7.52 -7.52
C ARG A 57 8.69 6.80 -6.87
N SER A 58 9.29 7.46 -5.90
CA SER A 58 10.32 6.90 -5.04
C SER A 58 9.88 6.99 -3.59
N ASN A 59 9.97 5.87 -2.88
CA ASN A 59 9.64 5.79 -1.47
C ASN A 59 10.74 5.06 -0.71
N ARG A 60 10.94 5.41 0.55
CA ARG A 60 11.62 4.55 1.51
C ARG A 60 10.57 3.84 2.36
N VAL A 61 10.79 2.57 2.61
CA VAL A 61 9.85 1.78 3.40
C VAL A 61 10.58 1.03 4.52
N ALA A 62 9.85 0.78 5.58
CA ALA A 62 10.28 -0.13 6.63
C ALA A 62 9.13 -1.10 6.93
N ILE A 63 9.45 -2.37 7.08
CA ILE A 63 8.48 -3.45 7.21
C ILE A 63 8.79 -4.27 8.47
N ALA A 64 7.74 -4.53 9.26
CA ALA A 64 7.78 -5.47 10.37
C ALA A 64 6.51 -6.32 10.37
N THR A 65 6.61 -7.55 10.87
CA THR A 65 5.45 -8.42 11.06
C THR A 65 5.07 -8.42 12.54
N VAL A 66 3.82 -8.07 12.81
CA VAL A 66 3.26 -8.04 14.16
C VAL A 66 2.08 -9.02 14.22
N GLY A 67 2.27 -10.12 14.91
CA GLY A 67 1.32 -11.24 14.83
C GLY A 67 1.28 -11.80 13.40
N GLY A 68 0.10 -11.92 12.82
CA GLY A 68 -0.10 -12.38 11.44
C GLY A 68 -0.22 -11.26 10.41
N VAL A 69 0.03 -10.00 10.78
CA VAL A 69 -0.16 -8.83 9.92
C VAL A 69 1.17 -8.11 9.71
N MET A 70 1.47 -7.77 8.46
CA MET A 70 2.61 -6.94 8.10
C MET A 70 2.28 -5.46 8.33
N TRP A 71 3.22 -4.73 8.92
CA TRP A 71 3.16 -3.28 9.01
C TRP A 71 4.20 -2.69 8.08
N GLU A 72 3.78 -1.77 7.23
CA GLU A 72 4.65 -1.04 6.31
C GLU A 72 4.59 0.44 6.62
N LEU A 73 5.74 1.02 6.92
CA LEU A 73 5.90 2.47 7.04
C LEU A 73 6.44 2.99 5.72
N ILE A 74 5.83 4.05 5.17
CA ILE A 74 6.16 4.61 3.85
C ILE A 74 6.53 6.07 4.01
N GLU A 75 7.77 6.41 3.65
CA GLU A 75 8.24 7.79 3.52
C GLU A 75 8.34 8.14 2.03
N PRO A 76 7.46 8.98 1.48
CA PRO A 76 7.60 9.45 0.10
C PRO A 76 8.82 10.36 -0.03
N LEU A 77 9.65 10.13 -1.06
CA LEU A 77 10.88 10.90 -1.32
C LEU A 77 10.66 12.03 -2.32
N ASP A 78 9.64 11.94 -3.14
CA ASP A 78 9.21 13.03 -4.03
C ASP A 78 8.01 13.79 -3.42
N GLY A 79 7.80 15.01 -3.87
CA GLY A 79 6.71 15.87 -3.36
C GLY A 79 5.37 15.63 -4.06
N GLU A 80 5.24 14.57 -4.85
CA GLU A 80 4.10 14.30 -5.70
C GLU A 80 3.53 12.90 -5.46
N GLY A 81 2.31 12.66 -5.98
CA GLY A 81 1.66 11.36 -5.95
C GLY A 81 0.81 11.11 -4.72
N ILE A 82 0.25 9.91 -4.67
CA ILE A 82 -0.78 9.56 -3.69
C ILE A 82 -0.28 9.61 -2.25
N TRP A 83 0.94 9.14 -1.98
CA TRP A 83 1.50 9.11 -0.62
C TRP A 83 1.94 10.51 -0.16
N ALA A 84 2.63 11.28 -1.03
CA ALA A 84 3.03 12.65 -0.71
C ALA A 84 1.83 13.57 -0.48
N ARG A 85 0.78 13.42 -1.28
CA ARG A 85 -0.47 14.16 -1.11
C ARG A 85 -1.14 13.83 0.22
N PHE A 86 -1.23 12.54 0.55
CA PHE A 86 -1.78 12.09 1.83
C PHE A 86 -0.99 12.67 3.01
N LEU A 87 0.35 12.64 2.94
CA LEU A 87 1.21 13.23 3.96
C LEU A 87 0.96 14.74 4.12
N ALA A 88 0.84 15.47 3.01
CA ALA A 88 0.57 16.91 3.03
C ALA A 88 -0.81 17.23 3.62
N GLU A 89 -1.84 16.47 3.26
CA GLU A 89 -3.23 16.72 3.68
C GLU A 89 -3.53 16.23 5.10
N LYS A 90 -2.97 15.08 5.50
CA LYS A 90 -3.28 14.39 6.76
C LYS A 90 -2.18 14.45 7.81
N GLY A 91 -0.95 14.80 7.40
CA GLY A 91 0.21 14.78 8.30
C GLY A 91 0.80 13.39 8.57
N GLY A 92 0.33 12.37 7.86
CA GLY A 92 0.68 10.97 8.04
C GLY A 92 -0.44 10.15 8.68
N GLY A 93 -0.20 8.87 8.87
CA GLY A 93 -1.15 7.92 9.44
C GLY A 93 -1.47 6.76 8.51
N VAL A 94 -2.46 5.95 8.87
CA VAL A 94 -2.89 4.79 8.06
C VAL A 94 -3.41 5.29 6.71
N HIS A 95 -2.79 4.84 5.64
CA HIS A 95 -3.15 5.18 4.26
C HIS A 95 -3.97 4.07 3.60
N HIS A 96 -3.50 2.84 3.68
CA HIS A 96 -4.16 1.70 3.06
C HIS A 96 -4.10 0.45 3.95
N VAL A 97 -4.97 -0.48 3.61
CA VAL A 97 -4.95 -1.83 4.15
C VAL A 97 -4.83 -2.78 2.96
N ALA A 98 -3.80 -3.62 2.94
CA ALA A 98 -3.67 -4.66 1.94
C ALA A 98 -4.48 -5.88 2.36
N VAL A 99 -5.27 -6.39 1.43
CA VAL A 99 -6.21 -7.48 1.66
C VAL A 99 -6.04 -8.58 0.62
N ALA A 100 -6.22 -9.81 1.05
CA ALA A 100 -6.33 -10.93 0.15
C ALA A 100 -7.70 -10.91 -0.55
N THR A 101 -7.70 -11.06 -1.86
CA THR A 101 -8.93 -11.15 -2.65
C THR A 101 -8.95 -12.48 -3.43
N PRO A 102 -10.10 -13.15 -3.50
CA PRO A 102 -10.23 -14.37 -4.27
C PRO A 102 -10.17 -14.13 -5.79
N ASP A 103 -10.44 -12.91 -6.24
CA ASP A 103 -10.42 -12.53 -7.66
C ASP A 103 -9.91 -11.11 -7.86
N PHE A 104 -8.60 -10.99 -8.09
CA PHE A 104 -7.93 -9.73 -8.35
C PHE A 104 -8.50 -9.01 -9.59
N GLY A 105 -8.73 -9.76 -10.68
CA GLY A 105 -9.24 -9.18 -11.92
C GLY A 105 -10.62 -8.56 -11.74
N GLU A 106 -11.55 -9.23 -11.05
CA GLU A 106 -12.88 -8.66 -10.76
C GLU A 106 -12.81 -7.47 -9.79
N ALA A 107 -11.93 -7.52 -8.79
CA ALA A 107 -11.75 -6.39 -7.87
C ALA A 107 -11.29 -5.13 -8.62
N VAL A 108 -10.32 -5.26 -9.51
CA VAL A 108 -9.81 -4.16 -10.35
C VAL A 108 -10.89 -3.68 -11.34
N ALA A 109 -11.52 -4.59 -12.07
CA ALA A 109 -12.56 -4.24 -13.05
C ALA A 109 -13.76 -3.52 -12.40
N ARG A 110 -14.11 -3.90 -11.18
CA ARG A 110 -15.13 -3.19 -10.41
C ARG A 110 -14.70 -1.77 -10.08
N ALA A 111 -13.46 -1.60 -9.57
CA ALA A 111 -12.94 -0.28 -9.26
C ALA A 111 -12.88 0.63 -10.49
N GLU A 112 -12.48 0.10 -11.65
CA GLU A 112 -12.47 0.85 -12.92
C GLU A 112 -13.86 1.33 -13.32
N ARG A 113 -14.89 0.48 -13.17
CA ARG A 113 -16.28 0.86 -13.49
C ARG A 113 -16.82 1.97 -12.58
N GLU A 114 -16.28 2.09 -11.38
CA GLU A 114 -16.70 3.05 -10.35
C GLU A 114 -15.77 4.27 -10.25
N ASP A 115 -14.84 4.43 -11.20
CA ASP A 115 -13.76 5.45 -11.17
C ASP A 115 -12.92 5.43 -9.88
N GLY A 116 -12.83 4.27 -9.27
CA GLY A 116 -12.17 4.06 -7.99
C GLY A 116 -10.79 3.39 -8.07
N LEU A 117 -10.20 3.26 -9.25
CA LEU A 117 -8.83 2.73 -9.39
C LEU A 117 -7.82 3.86 -9.19
N MET A 118 -7.19 3.86 -8.02
CA MET A 118 -6.24 4.91 -7.61
C MET A 118 -4.82 4.65 -8.15
N LEU A 119 -4.36 3.42 -8.08
CA LEU A 119 -3.02 3.01 -8.48
C LEU A 119 -3.05 1.62 -9.07
N ARG A 120 -2.19 1.39 -10.06
CA ARG A 120 -1.87 0.06 -10.56
C ARG A 120 -0.39 -0.03 -10.91
N CYS A 121 0.23 -1.15 -10.56
CA CYS A 121 1.60 -1.48 -10.96
C CYS A 121 1.87 -2.99 -10.88
N GLU A 122 3.03 -3.38 -11.40
CA GLU A 122 3.62 -4.69 -11.15
C GLU A 122 4.90 -4.49 -10.36
N HIS A 123 5.05 -5.22 -9.26
CA HIS A 123 6.25 -5.18 -8.45
C HIS A 123 6.63 -6.60 -8.03
N SER A 124 7.88 -6.98 -8.32
CA SER A 124 8.42 -8.32 -7.97
C SER A 124 7.57 -9.49 -8.48
N GLY A 125 6.97 -9.36 -9.67
CA GLY A 125 6.13 -10.40 -10.27
C GLY A 125 4.70 -10.47 -9.74
N VAL A 126 4.29 -9.47 -8.95
CA VAL A 126 2.93 -9.36 -8.39
C VAL A 126 2.25 -8.12 -8.95
N ASP A 127 1.05 -8.29 -9.49
CA ASP A 127 0.18 -7.15 -9.83
C ASP A 127 -0.41 -6.56 -8.55
N ILE A 128 -0.37 -5.24 -8.44
CA ILE A 128 -0.86 -4.48 -7.29
C ILE A 128 -1.85 -3.43 -7.78
N ALA A 129 -2.93 -3.24 -7.06
CA ALA A 129 -3.87 -2.16 -7.28
C ALA A 129 -4.34 -1.54 -5.97
N TYR A 130 -4.45 -0.20 -5.95
CA TYR A 130 -5.09 0.53 -4.87
C TYR A 130 -6.48 0.96 -5.30
N LEU A 131 -7.47 0.58 -4.50
CA LEU A 131 -8.87 0.88 -4.72
C LEU A 131 -9.29 2.02 -3.79
N ASP A 132 -9.83 3.10 -4.37
CA ASP A 132 -10.31 4.23 -3.58
C ASP A 132 -11.66 3.89 -2.92
N THR A 133 -11.59 3.22 -1.81
CA THR A 133 -12.73 2.81 -0.98
C THR A 133 -12.95 3.73 0.22
N ARG A 134 -12.27 4.89 0.25
CA ARG A 134 -12.32 5.81 1.40
C ARG A 134 -13.72 6.29 1.72
N ARG A 135 -14.54 6.56 0.70
CA ARG A 135 -15.93 7.01 0.88
C ARG A 135 -16.79 5.94 1.55
N ASP A 136 -16.59 4.69 1.16
CA ASP A 136 -17.45 3.58 1.60
C ASP A 136 -16.91 2.86 2.84
N LEU A 137 -15.58 2.70 2.93
CA LEU A 137 -14.94 1.90 3.97
C LEU A 137 -14.01 2.72 4.89
N GLY A 138 -13.78 4.00 4.58
CA GLY A 138 -12.92 4.88 5.39
C GLY A 138 -11.42 4.70 5.17
N VAL A 139 -11.00 3.82 4.28
CA VAL A 139 -9.60 3.49 4.00
C VAL A 139 -9.45 3.08 2.53
N VAL A 140 -8.24 3.28 1.98
CA VAL A 140 -7.85 2.71 0.68
C VAL A 140 -7.59 1.22 0.87
N LEU A 141 -8.12 0.38 0.00
CA LEU A 141 -7.76 -1.03 -0.07
C LEU A 141 -6.67 -1.26 -1.11
N GLU A 142 -5.64 -1.99 -0.72
CA GLU A 142 -4.67 -2.57 -1.65
C GLU A 142 -5.06 -4.02 -1.90
N VAL A 143 -5.13 -4.40 -3.18
CA VAL A 143 -5.30 -5.78 -3.62
C VAL A 143 -4.11 -6.19 -4.49
N PHE A 144 -3.79 -7.47 -4.50
CA PHE A 144 -2.66 -8.00 -5.28
C PHE A 144 -3.00 -9.38 -5.84
N SER A 145 -2.37 -9.72 -6.98
CA SER A 145 -2.46 -11.03 -7.57
C SER A 145 -1.53 -12.01 -6.84
N GLY A 146 -1.99 -13.23 -6.59
CA GLY A 146 -1.19 -14.27 -5.94
C GLY A 146 -1.52 -14.49 -4.46
N THR A 147 -0.70 -15.32 -3.81
CA THR A 147 -0.89 -15.69 -2.40
C THR A 147 -0.08 -14.76 -1.50
N PRO A 148 -0.60 -14.39 -0.31
CA PRO A 148 0.20 -13.65 0.67
C PRO A 148 1.52 -14.37 0.95
N GLY A 149 2.64 -13.71 0.71
CA GLY A 149 3.98 -14.27 0.86
C GLY A 149 4.73 -14.58 -0.43
N ASP A 150 4.08 -14.59 -1.58
CA ASP A 150 4.72 -14.84 -2.88
C ASP A 150 5.27 -13.55 -3.53
N GLY A 151 5.82 -12.64 -2.75
CA GLY A 151 6.44 -11.43 -3.26
C GLY A 151 5.95 -10.13 -2.63
N ALA A 152 5.31 -10.20 -1.48
CA ALA A 152 5.10 -8.99 -0.67
C ALA A 152 6.47 -8.40 -0.32
N PRO A 153 6.69 -7.10 -0.55
CA PRO A 153 7.94 -6.44 -0.24
C PRO A 153 8.29 -6.56 1.22
#